data_ff9ad279ecf050cc883d32eecb49d20e
#
_entry.id   ff9ad279ecf050cc883d32eecb49d20e
#
_cell.length_a   1.000
_cell.length_b   1.000
_cell.length_c   1.000
_cell.angle_alpha   90.00
_cell.angle_beta   90.00
_cell.angle_gamma   90.00
#
_symmetry.space_group_name_H-M   'P 1'
#
loop_
_entity.id
_entity.type
_entity.pdbx_description
1 polymer ?
#
loop_
_entity_poly.entity_id
_entity_poly.type
_entity_poly.pdbx_seq_one_letter_code
_entity_poly.pdbx_strand_id
1 'polypeptide(L)'
;MTIRTRFAPSPTGFLHIGGARTALYCWLEARRHGGQFVLRIEDTDRERSTDAAVKAILDAMAWLDLSADEAPVYQTQRLARYREVADRLLAEGKAYYAYESKEEIEAMREAAMAKGEKPRYNGYYRDRNEPYRDDPNRVIRFKNPKDGVVAFEDKVKGRIEIANSELDDLVIFRSDGWPTYNFAVVVDDIDMGVTEVIRGDDHVNNTPRQINIYHALGAPVPEFAHLPMIL
;
A
#
# COMPACT_ATOMS: atom_id res chain seq x y z
N MET A 1 4.38 -6.87 -22.57
CA MET A 1 4.96 -7.10 -21.22
C MET A 1 4.52 -8.46 -20.73
N THR A 2 5.39 -9.20 -20.06
CA THR A 2 5.01 -10.46 -19.41
C THR A 2 4.15 -10.14 -18.20
N ILE A 3 3.00 -10.77 -18.04
CA ILE A 3 2.12 -10.61 -16.86
C ILE A 3 2.88 -11.09 -15.62
N ARG A 4 2.86 -10.26 -14.58
CA ARG A 4 3.43 -10.60 -13.28
C ARG A 4 2.44 -10.20 -12.18
N THR A 5 1.89 -11.22 -11.55
CA THR A 5 0.94 -11.08 -10.44
C THR A 5 1.61 -11.40 -9.12
N ARG A 6 1.05 -10.93 -8.02
CA ARG A 6 1.52 -11.28 -6.68
C ARG A 6 0.38 -11.62 -5.74
N PHE A 7 0.61 -12.59 -4.87
CA PHE A 7 -0.15 -12.74 -3.62
C PHE A 7 0.65 -12.11 -2.48
N ALA A 8 -0.01 -11.30 -1.66
CA ALA A 8 0.67 -10.47 -0.66
C ALA A 8 -0.04 -10.54 0.70
N PRO A 9 -0.02 -11.71 1.38
CA PRO A 9 -0.70 -11.89 2.65
C PRO A 9 0.05 -11.25 3.81
N SER A 10 -0.71 -10.70 4.77
CA SER A 10 -0.17 -10.32 6.09
C SER A 10 -0.24 -11.54 7.02
N PRO A 11 0.88 -11.95 7.67
CA PRO A 11 0.94 -13.16 8.49
C PRO A 11 0.40 -12.89 9.91
N THR A 12 -0.85 -12.42 10.00
CA THR A 12 -1.55 -12.10 11.26
C THR A 12 -2.50 -13.20 11.70
N GLY A 13 -2.49 -14.35 11.02
CA GLY A 13 -3.34 -15.51 11.30
C GLY A 13 -3.23 -16.56 10.20
N PHE A 14 -4.16 -17.52 10.21
CA PHE A 14 -4.24 -18.56 9.18
C PHE A 14 -4.75 -18.00 7.85
N LEU A 15 -4.35 -18.63 6.74
CA LEU A 15 -4.90 -18.33 5.43
C LEU A 15 -6.38 -18.72 5.39
N HIS A 16 -7.26 -17.74 5.31
CA HIS A 16 -8.70 -17.98 5.17
C HIS A 16 -9.11 -18.13 3.70
N ILE A 17 -10.33 -18.61 3.46
CA ILE A 17 -10.84 -18.92 2.12
C ILE A 17 -10.76 -17.73 1.15
N GLY A 18 -10.98 -16.49 1.61
CA GLY A 18 -10.83 -15.29 0.80
C GLY A 18 -9.40 -15.04 0.34
N GLY A 19 -8.42 -15.28 1.22
CA GLY A 19 -7.00 -15.23 0.88
C GLY A 19 -6.61 -16.32 -0.11
N ALA A 20 -7.04 -17.57 0.13
CA ALA A 20 -6.80 -18.69 -0.76
C ALA A 20 -7.37 -18.44 -2.18
N ARG A 21 -8.59 -17.91 -2.27
CA ARG A 21 -9.21 -17.51 -3.54
C ARG A 21 -8.39 -16.43 -4.24
N THR A 22 -7.94 -15.42 -3.52
CA THR A 22 -7.12 -14.34 -4.09
C THR A 22 -5.81 -14.89 -4.64
N ALA A 23 -5.13 -15.76 -3.88
CA ALA A 23 -3.92 -16.44 -4.34
C ALA A 23 -4.17 -17.25 -5.61
N LEU A 24 -5.27 -18.01 -5.65
CA LEU A 24 -5.66 -18.80 -6.82
C LEU A 24 -5.88 -17.92 -8.07
N TYR A 25 -6.57 -16.78 -7.95
CA TYR A 25 -6.78 -15.87 -9.08
C TYR A 25 -5.45 -15.25 -9.55
N CYS A 26 -4.57 -14.83 -8.66
CA CYS A 26 -3.25 -14.34 -9.01
C CYS A 26 -2.44 -15.41 -9.79
N TRP A 27 -2.47 -16.65 -9.29
CA TRP A 27 -1.78 -17.78 -9.92
C TRP A 27 -2.37 -18.12 -11.29
N LEU A 28 -3.71 -18.23 -11.41
CA LEU A 28 -4.40 -18.52 -12.66
C LEU A 28 -4.13 -17.46 -13.74
N GLU A 29 -4.18 -16.18 -13.39
CA GLU A 29 -3.92 -15.09 -14.33
C GLU A 29 -2.49 -15.13 -14.83
N ALA A 30 -1.51 -15.36 -13.96
CA ALA A 30 -0.13 -15.55 -14.38
C ALA A 30 0.00 -16.77 -15.33
N ARG A 31 -0.57 -17.93 -14.98
CA ARG A 31 -0.47 -19.16 -15.79
C ARG A 31 -1.18 -19.02 -17.13
N ARG A 32 -2.35 -18.39 -17.16
CA ARG A 32 -3.11 -18.14 -18.39
C ARG A 32 -2.30 -17.39 -19.45
N HIS A 33 -1.45 -16.45 -19.00
CA HIS A 33 -0.67 -15.60 -19.88
C HIS A 33 0.80 -16.02 -20.02
N GLY A 34 1.19 -17.19 -19.51
CA GLY A 34 2.59 -17.62 -19.50
C GLY A 34 3.49 -16.67 -18.72
N GLY A 35 2.92 -15.97 -17.73
CA GLY A 35 3.58 -15.00 -16.89
C GLY A 35 4.12 -15.60 -15.58
N GLN A 36 4.37 -14.74 -14.60
CA GLN A 36 4.97 -15.11 -13.31
C GLN A 36 4.03 -14.79 -12.15
N PHE A 37 3.99 -15.69 -11.17
CA PHE A 37 3.30 -15.53 -9.91
C PHE A 37 4.32 -15.43 -8.78
N VAL A 38 4.30 -14.35 -8.01
CA VAL A 38 5.25 -14.12 -6.92
C VAL A 38 4.53 -13.97 -5.58
N LEU A 39 5.25 -14.22 -4.49
CA LEU A 39 4.74 -14.15 -3.13
C LEU A 39 5.48 -13.05 -2.37
N ARG A 40 4.71 -12.17 -1.69
CA ARG A 40 5.24 -11.21 -0.74
C ARG A 40 4.57 -11.39 0.62
N ILE A 41 5.37 -11.48 1.66
CA ILE A 41 4.89 -11.54 3.04
C ILE A 41 4.90 -10.12 3.62
N GLU A 42 3.71 -9.60 3.96
CA GLU A 42 3.53 -8.25 4.50
C GLU A 42 3.58 -8.29 6.03
N ASP A 43 4.78 -8.47 6.56
CA ASP A 43 5.10 -8.71 7.97
C ASP A 43 5.53 -7.45 8.74
N THR A 44 5.14 -6.26 8.28
CA THR A 44 5.50 -4.97 8.91
C THR A 44 4.81 -4.72 10.25
N ASP A 45 3.72 -5.42 10.54
CA ASP A 45 3.08 -5.44 11.85
C ASP A 45 3.76 -6.50 12.74
N ARG A 46 4.85 -6.10 13.40
CA ARG A 46 5.70 -7.00 14.18
C ARG A 46 5.02 -7.59 15.42
N GLU A 47 3.98 -6.96 15.93
CA GLU A 47 3.25 -7.46 17.09
C GLU A 47 2.33 -8.63 16.72
N ARG A 48 1.73 -8.57 15.53
CA ARG A 48 0.79 -9.59 15.05
C ARG A 48 1.39 -10.60 14.08
N SER A 49 2.56 -10.29 13.49
CA SER A 49 3.24 -11.19 12.55
C SER A 49 4.12 -12.19 13.31
N THR A 50 3.89 -13.48 13.08
CA THR A 50 4.65 -14.55 13.72
C THR A 50 5.23 -15.51 12.68
N ASP A 51 6.38 -16.12 12.98
CA ASP A 51 6.97 -17.16 12.13
C ASP A 51 6.03 -18.34 11.90
N ALA A 52 5.22 -18.68 12.91
CA ALA A 52 4.21 -19.72 12.81
C ALA A 52 3.12 -19.37 11.79
N ALA A 53 2.67 -18.10 11.74
CA ALA A 53 1.69 -17.65 10.76
C ALA A 53 2.29 -17.61 9.34
N VAL A 54 3.54 -17.16 9.20
CA VAL A 54 4.26 -17.25 7.92
C VAL A 54 4.34 -18.69 7.44
N LYS A 55 4.78 -19.60 8.31
CA LYS A 55 4.83 -21.04 7.97
C LYS A 55 3.48 -21.59 7.56
N ALA A 56 2.42 -21.25 8.28
CA ALA A 56 1.06 -21.70 7.96
C ALA A 56 0.59 -21.20 6.57
N ILE A 57 0.94 -19.98 6.17
CA ILE A 57 0.66 -19.46 4.84
C ILE A 57 1.42 -20.28 3.78
N LEU A 58 2.73 -20.50 3.98
CA LEU A 58 3.54 -21.26 3.04
C LEU A 58 3.08 -22.72 2.91
N ASP A 59 2.75 -23.37 4.01
CA ASP A 59 2.20 -24.73 4.03
C ASP A 59 0.85 -24.79 3.29
N ALA A 60 -0.04 -23.81 3.51
CA ALA A 60 -1.33 -23.75 2.81
C ALA A 60 -1.17 -23.50 1.31
N MET A 61 -0.24 -22.65 0.89
CA MET A 61 0.08 -22.43 -0.52
C MET A 61 0.60 -23.72 -1.18
N ALA A 62 1.50 -24.44 -0.49
CA ALA A 62 2.02 -25.72 -0.96
C ALA A 62 0.90 -26.78 -1.05
N TRP A 63 0.01 -26.86 -0.05
CA TRP A 63 -1.12 -27.78 -0.05
C TRP A 63 -2.11 -27.52 -1.19
N LEU A 64 -2.29 -26.24 -1.57
CA LEU A 64 -3.15 -25.83 -2.69
C LEU A 64 -2.44 -25.95 -4.06
N ASP A 65 -1.18 -26.38 -4.10
CA ASP A 65 -0.33 -26.41 -5.31
C ASP A 65 -0.19 -25.04 -6.01
N LEU A 66 -0.18 -23.97 -5.20
CA LEU A 66 -0.03 -22.58 -5.66
C LEU A 66 1.41 -22.10 -5.46
N SER A 67 2.36 -22.79 -6.09
CA SER A 67 3.78 -22.45 -5.97
C SER A 67 4.11 -21.14 -6.65
N ALA A 68 4.85 -20.27 -5.93
CA ALA A 68 5.42 -19.05 -6.48
C ALA A 68 6.64 -19.38 -7.35
N ASP A 69 6.89 -18.56 -8.37
CA ASP A 69 7.98 -18.76 -9.34
C ASP A 69 9.33 -18.27 -8.80
N GLU A 70 9.33 -17.52 -7.71
CA GLU A 70 10.53 -16.98 -7.05
C GLU A 70 10.42 -17.13 -5.53
N ALA A 71 11.55 -16.94 -4.84
CA ALA A 71 11.57 -16.93 -3.38
C ALA A 71 10.68 -15.80 -2.83
N PRO A 72 9.97 -16.03 -1.71
CA PRO A 72 9.14 -15.01 -1.09
C PRO A 72 9.93 -13.76 -0.70
N VAL A 73 9.35 -12.59 -0.94
CA VAL A 73 9.87 -11.30 -0.48
C VAL A 73 9.24 -10.98 0.88
N TYR A 74 10.05 -10.55 1.85
CA TYR A 74 9.60 -10.17 3.18
C TYR A 74 9.74 -8.65 3.37
N GLN A 75 8.68 -7.98 3.75
CA GLN A 75 8.70 -6.51 3.90
C GLN A 75 9.62 -6.05 5.03
N THR A 76 9.73 -6.81 6.12
CA THR A 76 10.66 -6.50 7.23
C THR A 76 12.13 -6.44 6.79
N GLN A 77 12.51 -7.13 5.73
CA GLN A 77 13.88 -7.15 5.20
C GLN A 77 14.16 -5.95 4.26
N ARG A 78 13.16 -5.12 3.97
CA ARG A 78 13.23 -4.07 2.95
C ARG A 78 13.21 -2.65 3.50
N LEU A 79 13.34 -2.48 4.81
CA LEU A 79 13.23 -1.15 5.47
C LEU A 79 14.19 -0.11 4.88
N ALA A 80 15.44 -0.51 4.57
CA ALA A 80 16.42 0.39 3.95
C ALA A 80 15.93 0.90 2.59
N ARG A 81 15.30 0.04 1.78
CA ARG A 81 14.75 0.41 0.48
C ARG A 81 13.58 1.39 0.60
N TYR A 82 12.68 1.15 1.55
CA TYR A 82 11.58 2.10 1.80
C TYR A 82 12.11 3.47 2.23
N ARG A 83 13.15 3.50 3.06
CA ARG A 83 13.80 4.75 3.50
C ARG A 83 14.39 5.49 2.31
N GLU A 84 15.16 4.81 1.48
CA GLU A 84 15.76 5.38 0.26
C GLU A 84 14.69 6.05 -0.63
N VAL A 85 13.57 5.37 -0.88
CA VAL A 85 12.49 5.91 -1.72
C VAL A 85 11.79 7.10 -1.04
N ALA A 86 11.58 7.07 0.28
CA ALA A 86 11.01 8.19 1.02
C ALA A 86 11.94 9.41 1.01
N ASP A 87 13.25 9.21 1.17
CA ASP A 87 14.25 10.28 1.12
C ASP A 87 14.32 10.89 -0.29
N ARG A 88 14.17 10.08 -1.33
CA ARG A 88 14.04 10.58 -2.71
C ARG A 88 12.80 11.46 -2.87
N LEU A 89 11.63 11.06 -2.38
CA LEU A 89 10.41 11.87 -2.44
C LEU A 89 10.56 13.18 -1.66
N LEU A 90 11.23 13.18 -0.50
CA LEU A 90 11.57 14.38 0.25
C LEU A 90 12.47 15.32 -0.57
N ALA A 91 13.54 14.81 -1.16
CA ALA A 91 14.47 15.57 -1.97
C ALA A 91 13.82 16.18 -3.23
N GLU A 92 12.84 15.49 -3.81
CA GLU A 92 12.06 15.95 -4.96
C GLU A 92 10.89 16.87 -4.57
N GLY A 93 10.69 17.17 -3.29
CA GLY A 93 9.58 18.00 -2.81
C GLY A 93 8.20 17.35 -2.94
N LYS A 94 8.15 16.02 -3.13
CA LYS A 94 6.93 15.19 -3.25
C LYS A 94 6.48 14.60 -1.92
N ALA A 95 7.27 14.79 -0.89
CA ALA A 95 6.95 14.44 0.51
C ALA A 95 7.49 15.53 1.43
N TYR A 96 7.07 15.54 2.67
CA TYR A 96 7.50 16.50 3.68
C TYR A 96 7.41 15.91 5.09
N TYR A 97 8.16 16.50 6.02
CA TYR A 97 8.08 16.17 7.43
C TYR A 97 6.88 16.85 8.08
N ALA A 98 6.20 16.14 8.96
CA ALA A 98 5.13 16.65 9.79
C ALA A 98 5.34 16.17 11.23
N TYR A 99 4.89 16.97 12.19
CA TYR A 99 5.27 16.84 13.60
C TYR A 99 4.08 16.98 14.58
N GLU A 100 2.85 16.93 14.05
CA GLU A 100 1.68 16.97 14.91
C GLU A 100 1.64 15.78 15.87
N SER A 101 1.30 16.07 17.12
CA SER A 101 1.03 15.04 18.11
C SER A 101 -0.27 14.29 17.80
N LYS A 102 -0.47 13.15 18.45
CA LYS A 102 -1.73 12.39 18.32
C LYS A 102 -2.93 13.21 18.77
N GLU A 103 -2.76 14.01 19.84
CA GLU A 103 -3.77 14.89 20.41
C GLU A 103 -4.16 16.00 19.43
N GLU A 104 -3.18 16.62 18.76
CA GLU A 104 -3.44 17.63 17.72
C GLU A 104 -4.19 17.05 16.54
N ILE A 105 -3.81 15.86 16.06
CA ILE A 105 -4.51 15.15 14.97
C ILE A 105 -5.94 14.81 15.38
N GLU A 106 -6.16 14.32 16.60
CA GLU A 106 -7.51 13.98 17.08
C GLU A 106 -8.37 15.24 17.22
N ALA A 107 -7.83 16.33 17.75
CA ALA A 107 -8.53 17.61 17.81
C ALA A 107 -8.95 18.14 16.42
N MET A 108 -8.09 17.97 15.40
CA MET A 108 -8.47 18.30 14.01
C MET A 108 -9.65 17.44 13.51
N ARG A 109 -9.65 16.16 13.83
CA ARG A 109 -10.74 15.23 13.45
C ARG A 109 -12.05 15.61 14.12
N GLU A 110 -12.02 15.85 15.43
CA GLU A 110 -13.19 16.26 16.19
C GLU A 110 -13.77 17.59 15.69
N ALA A 111 -12.89 18.57 15.40
CA ALA A 111 -13.31 19.86 14.87
C ALA A 111 -13.97 19.75 13.47
N ALA A 112 -13.48 18.86 12.60
CA ALA A 112 -14.10 18.58 11.30
C ALA A 112 -15.47 17.90 11.47
N MET A 113 -15.55 16.88 12.34
CA MET A 113 -16.79 16.15 12.61
C MET A 113 -17.87 17.07 13.22
N ALA A 114 -17.48 17.97 14.13
CA ALA A 114 -18.40 18.96 14.71
C ALA A 114 -19.02 19.92 13.68
N LYS A 115 -18.32 20.13 12.53
CA LYS A 115 -18.82 20.91 11.39
C LYS A 115 -19.58 20.07 10.36
N GLY A 116 -19.72 18.76 10.57
CA GLY A 116 -20.28 17.83 9.60
C GLY A 116 -19.38 17.59 8.38
N GLU A 117 -18.10 17.92 8.48
CA GLU A 117 -17.12 17.70 7.43
C GLU A 117 -16.45 16.31 7.60
N LYS A 118 -16.03 15.72 6.47
CA LYS A 118 -15.26 14.49 6.49
C LYS A 118 -13.86 14.79 7.09
N PRO A 119 -13.45 14.13 8.18
CA PRO A 119 -12.14 14.34 8.78
C PRO A 119 -11.01 14.11 7.78
N ARG A 120 -10.16 15.11 7.62
CA ARG A 120 -8.97 15.06 6.74
C ARG A 120 -7.81 15.80 7.41
N TYR A 121 -6.62 15.40 7.05
CA TYR A 121 -5.44 16.16 7.43
C TYR A 121 -5.46 17.54 6.76
N ASN A 122 -5.24 18.59 7.53
CA ASN A 122 -5.36 19.98 7.07
C ASN A 122 -4.18 20.47 6.22
N GLY A 123 -3.10 19.69 6.14
CA GLY A 123 -1.90 20.05 5.36
C GLY A 123 -1.04 21.13 6.04
N TYR A 124 -1.11 21.27 7.35
CA TYR A 124 -0.41 22.35 8.09
C TYR A 124 1.08 22.44 7.75
N TYR A 125 1.78 21.32 7.65
CA TYR A 125 3.21 21.29 7.33
C TYR A 125 3.52 21.22 5.82
N ARG A 126 2.52 21.05 4.98
CA ARG A 126 2.69 20.74 3.55
C ARG A 126 3.60 21.71 2.77
N ASP A 127 3.48 23.00 3.01
CA ASP A 127 4.19 24.04 2.25
C ASP A 127 5.16 24.85 3.14
N ARG A 128 5.44 24.36 4.36
CA ARG A 128 6.33 25.01 5.31
C ARG A 128 7.79 24.69 5.13
N ASN A 129 8.11 23.63 4.37
CA ASN A 129 9.48 23.14 4.16
C ASN A 129 10.25 22.92 5.46
N GLU A 130 9.57 22.39 6.48
CA GLU A 130 10.19 22.12 7.78
C GLU A 130 11.37 21.17 7.62
N PRO A 131 12.56 21.53 8.16
CA PRO A 131 13.71 20.65 8.10
C PRO A 131 13.52 19.42 8.97
N TYR A 132 14.35 18.42 8.75
CA TYR A 132 14.46 17.30 9.65
C TYR A 132 14.78 17.78 11.06
N ARG A 133 14.04 17.31 12.05
CA ARG A 133 14.38 17.38 13.46
C ARG A 133 14.07 16.06 14.16
N ASP A 134 14.82 15.77 15.19
CA ASP A 134 14.58 14.59 16.02
C ASP A 134 13.39 14.89 16.96
N ASP A 135 12.24 14.34 16.58
CA ASP A 135 10.96 14.59 17.23
C ASP A 135 10.19 13.26 17.28
N PRO A 136 9.63 12.87 18.45
CA PRO A 136 8.91 11.61 18.60
C PRO A 136 7.63 11.55 17.77
N ASN A 137 7.09 12.68 17.35
CA ASN A 137 5.89 12.75 16.51
C ASN A 137 6.23 12.81 15.01
N ARG A 138 7.53 12.88 14.65
CA ARG A 138 7.95 13.01 13.26
C ARG A 138 7.40 11.90 12.38
N VAL A 139 6.65 12.29 11.36
CA VAL A 139 6.23 11.43 10.27
C VAL A 139 6.65 12.02 8.94
N ILE A 140 6.67 11.20 7.89
CA ILE A 140 6.79 11.68 6.52
C ILE A 140 5.42 11.53 5.86
N ARG A 141 4.94 12.63 5.28
CA ARG A 141 3.68 12.65 4.52
C ARG A 141 3.94 12.78 3.04
N PHE A 142 3.20 12.03 2.25
CA PHE A 142 3.16 12.16 0.81
C PHE A 142 2.38 13.44 0.43
N LYS A 143 2.94 14.23 -0.48
CA LYS A 143 2.32 15.46 -0.98
C LYS A 143 1.33 15.09 -2.09
N ASN A 144 0.12 14.67 -1.71
CA ASN A 144 -0.90 14.27 -2.68
C ASN A 144 -1.28 15.45 -3.60
N PRO A 145 -1.51 15.24 -4.92
CA PRO A 145 -2.08 16.27 -5.77
C PRO A 145 -3.40 16.81 -5.20
N LYS A 146 -3.67 18.11 -5.30
CA LYS A 146 -4.91 18.72 -4.82
C LYS A 146 -5.99 18.75 -5.88
N ASP A 147 -5.58 18.91 -7.12
CA ASP A 147 -6.44 19.09 -8.28
C ASP A 147 -6.50 17.84 -9.15
N GLY A 148 -7.52 17.79 -10.01
CA GLY A 148 -7.70 16.68 -10.94
C GLY A 148 -8.35 15.45 -10.32
N VAL A 149 -8.34 14.37 -11.08
CA VAL A 149 -9.01 13.11 -10.77
C VAL A 149 -8.04 11.96 -10.96
N VAL A 150 -8.06 11.00 -10.04
CA VAL A 150 -7.47 9.68 -10.25
C VAL A 150 -8.54 8.79 -10.85
N ALA A 151 -8.29 8.30 -12.06
CA ALA A 151 -9.19 7.37 -12.75
C ALA A 151 -8.43 6.10 -13.12
N PHE A 152 -9.06 4.95 -12.96
CA PHE A 152 -8.52 3.66 -13.37
C PHE A 152 -9.64 2.70 -13.76
N GLU A 153 -9.32 1.77 -14.66
CA GLU A 153 -10.22 0.69 -15.07
C GLU A 153 -9.92 -0.54 -14.20
N ASP A 154 -10.88 -0.91 -13.36
CA ASP A 154 -10.80 -2.14 -12.59
C ASP A 154 -11.42 -3.29 -13.38
N LYS A 155 -10.70 -4.41 -13.52
CA LYS A 155 -11.17 -5.56 -14.33
C LYS A 155 -12.46 -6.19 -13.82
N VAL A 156 -12.84 -5.94 -12.55
CA VAL A 156 -14.05 -6.50 -11.92
C VAL A 156 -15.10 -5.44 -11.65
N LYS A 157 -14.68 -4.27 -11.17
CA LYS A 157 -15.58 -3.18 -10.75
C LYS A 157 -15.88 -2.16 -11.88
N GLY A 158 -15.12 -2.23 -13.00
CA GLY A 158 -15.19 -1.24 -14.07
C GLY A 158 -14.49 0.08 -13.72
N ARG A 159 -14.88 1.16 -14.36
CA ARG A 159 -14.25 2.47 -14.20
C ARG A 159 -14.52 3.06 -12.81
N ILE A 160 -13.45 3.46 -12.13
CA ILE A 160 -13.47 4.13 -10.83
C ILE A 160 -12.76 5.47 -10.96
N GLU A 161 -13.41 6.53 -10.46
CA GLU A 161 -12.87 7.89 -10.45
C GLU A 161 -12.99 8.49 -9.06
N ILE A 162 -11.89 9.09 -8.58
CA ILE A 162 -11.86 9.79 -7.30
C ILE A 162 -11.18 11.13 -7.50
N ALA A 163 -11.83 12.23 -7.10
CA ALA A 163 -11.19 13.55 -7.13
C ALA A 163 -10.00 13.58 -6.15
N ASN A 164 -8.89 14.17 -6.58
CA ASN A 164 -7.71 14.33 -5.69
C ASN A 164 -8.03 15.14 -4.44
N SER A 165 -9.00 16.06 -4.51
CA SER A 165 -9.52 16.80 -3.36
C SER A 165 -10.19 15.91 -2.31
N GLU A 166 -10.54 14.66 -2.64
CA GLU A 166 -11.06 13.66 -1.69
C GLU A 166 -9.95 12.90 -0.96
N LEU A 167 -8.71 13.03 -1.43
CA LEU A 167 -7.54 12.37 -0.88
C LEU A 167 -6.70 13.37 -0.09
N ASP A 168 -6.31 13.00 1.12
CA ASP A 168 -5.42 13.80 1.96
C ASP A 168 -3.96 13.35 1.81
N ASP A 169 -3.04 14.16 2.36
CA ASP A 169 -1.62 13.84 2.41
C ASP A 169 -1.38 12.69 3.40
N LEU A 170 -1.34 11.47 2.87
CA LEU A 170 -1.18 10.30 3.72
C LEU A 170 0.22 10.22 4.35
N VAL A 171 0.29 9.68 5.55
CA VAL A 171 1.56 9.31 6.15
C VAL A 171 2.16 8.13 5.37
N ILE A 172 3.39 8.28 4.89
CA ILE A 172 4.14 7.21 4.21
C ILE A 172 5.19 6.57 5.11
N PHE A 173 5.71 7.33 6.10
CA PHE A 173 6.59 6.81 7.16
C PHE A 173 6.09 7.27 8.52
N ARG A 174 5.95 6.32 9.43
CA ARG A 174 5.49 6.54 10.81
C ARG A 174 6.63 7.03 11.69
N SER A 175 6.28 7.55 12.86
CA SER A 175 7.25 8.02 13.87
C SER A 175 8.14 6.91 14.44
N ASP A 176 7.67 5.65 14.40
CA ASP A 176 8.46 4.47 14.77
C ASP A 176 9.51 4.06 13.71
N GLY A 177 9.58 4.79 12.60
CA GLY A 177 10.55 4.54 11.53
C GLY A 177 10.14 3.48 10.52
N TRP A 178 8.88 3.01 10.55
CA TRP A 178 8.35 2.03 9.60
C TRP A 178 7.46 2.69 8.53
N PRO A 179 7.47 2.16 7.30
CA PRO A 179 6.57 2.63 6.26
C PRO A 179 5.12 2.27 6.58
N THR A 180 4.19 3.01 6.00
CA THR A 180 2.78 2.62 6.00
C THR A 180 2.48 1.66 4.86
N TYR A 181 1.38 0.91 5.00
CA TYR A 181 0.92 -0.08 4.03
C TYR A 181 0.93 0.44 2.57
N ASN A 182 0.24 1.54 2.30
CA ASN A 182 0.10 2.05 0.93
C ASN A 182 1.44 2.38 0.27
N PHE A 183 2.39 2.87 1.05
CA PHE A 183 3.72 3.20 0.53
C PHE A 183 4.57 1.96 0.29
N ALA A 184 4.64 1.06 1.29
CA ALA A 184 5.43 -0.17 1.17
C ALA A 184 4.98 -1.03 -0.01
N VAL A 185 3.66 -1.21 -0.18
CA VAL A 185 3.08 -1.98 -1.29
C VAL A 185 3.50 -1.42 -2.64
N VAL A 186 3.44 -0.09 -2.83
CA VAL A 186 3.82 0.53 -4.12
C VAL A 186 5.30 0.34 -4.40
N VAL A 187 6.18 0.58 -3.41
CA VAL A 187 7.63 0.38 -3.58
C VAL A 187 7.93 -1.07 -3.95
N ASP A 188 7.31 -2.01 -3.26
CA ASP A 188 7.52 -3.44 -3.54
C ASP A 188 6.98 -3.86 -4.90
N ASP A 189 5.76 -3.45 -5.25
CA ASP A 189 5.16 -3.79 -6.54
C ASP A 189 6.01 -3.24 -7.71
N ILE A 190 6.61 -2.04 -7.56
CA ILE A 190 7.56 -1.49 -8.54
C ILE A 190 8.83 -2.37 -8.61
N ASP A 191 9.48 -2.62 -7.49
CA ASP A 191 10.75 -3.35 -7.44
C ASP A 191 10.58 -4.82 -7.87
N MET A 192 9.42 -5.42 -7.58
CA MET A 192 9.07 -6.78 -8.00
C MET A 192 8.56 -6.84 -9.45
N GLY A 193 8.40 -5.70 -10.13
CA GLY A 193 7.91 -5.65 -11.51
C GLY A 193 6.47 -6.15 -11.67
N VAL A 194 5.62 -5.95 -10.67
CA VAL A 194 4.21 -6.36 -10.70
C VAL A 194 3.46 -5.56 -11.78
N THR A 195 2.79 -6.26 -12.68
CA THR A 195 2.02 -5.65 -13.76
C THR A 195 0.53 -5.68 -13.52
N GLU A 196 0.08 -6.57 -12.63
CA GLU A 196 -1.34 -6.72 -12.30
C GLU A 196 -1.54 -7.03 -10.81
N VAL A 197 -2.43 -6.26 -10.19
CA VAL A 197 -2.78 -6.34 -8.78
C VAL A 197 -4.18 -6.91 -8.62
N ILE A 198 -4.27 -8.18 -8.22
CA ILE A 198 -5.54 -8.85 -7.88
C ILE A 198 -5.62 -8.95 -6.36
N ARG A 199 -6.70 -8.45 -5.76
CA ARG A 199 -6.88 -8.42 -4.28
C ARG A 199 -8.36 -8.27 -3.89
N GLY A 200 -8.66 -8.33 -2.60
CA GLY A 200 -10.02 -8.10 -2.08
C GLY A 200 -10.50 -6.66 -2.32
N ASP A 201 -11.81 -6.47 -2.45
CA ASP A 201 -12.41 -5.16 -2.72
C ASP A 201 -12.44 -4.22 -1.50
N ASP A 202 -12.12 -4.71 -0.32
CA ASP A 202 -11.77 -3.89 0.86
C ASP A 202 -10.58 -2.94 0.61
N HIS A 203 -9.75 -3.25 -0.40
CA HIS A 203 -8.62 -2.42 -0.82
C HIS A 203 -8.94 -1.39 -1.93
N VAL A 204 -10.15 -1.32 -2.46
CA VAL A 204 -10.51 -0.38 -3.54
C VAL A 204 -10.15 1.07 -3.16
N ASN A 205 -10.44 1.48 -1.92
CA ASN A 205 -10.15 2.83 -1.42
C ASN A 205 -8.64 3.14 -1.26
N ASN A 206 -7.78 2.13 -1.29
CA ASN A 206 -6.33 2.32 -1.26
C ASN A 206 -5.77 2.63 -2.65
N THR A 207 -6.41 2.12 -3.70
CA THR A 207 -5.94 2.19 -5.08
C THR A 207 -5.65 3.61 -5.57
N PRO A 208 -6.54 4.60 -5.40
CA PRO A 208 -6.25 5.97 -5.85
C PRO A 208 -5.03 6.58 -5.17
N ARG A 209 -4.83 6.31 -3.87
CA ARG A 209 -3.66 6.77 -3.11
C ARG A 209 -2.37 6.14 -3.64
N GLN A 210 -2.42 4.85 -3.92
CA GLN A 210 -1.30 4.11 -4.49
C GLN A 210 -0.95 4.60 -5.88
N ILE A 211 -1.94 4.84 -6.76
CA ILE A 211 -1.74 5.38 -8.11
C ILE A 211 -1.01 6.73 -8.05
N ASN A 212 -1.38 7.62 -7.14
CA ASN A 212 -0.67 8.89 -6.97
C ASN A 212 0.79 8.70 -6.55
N ILE A 213 1.08 7.69 -5.73
CA ILE A 213 2.48 7.36 -5.38
C ILE A 213 3.24 6.80 -6.60
N TYR A 214 2.62 5.90 -7.41
CA TYR A 214 3.22 5.43 -8.67
C TYR A 214 3.59 6.60 -9.60
N HIS A 215 2.66 7.54 -9.79
CA HIS A 215 2.90 8.73 -10.61
C HIS A 215 4.03 9.59 -10.05
N ALA A 216 4.07 9.82 -8.73
CA ALA A 216 5.12 10.58 -8.08
C ALA A 216 6.50 9.94 -8.25
N LEU A 217 6.56 8.61 -8.27
CA LEU A 217 7.80 7.85 -8.48
C LEU A 217 8.17 7.72 -9.96
N GLY A 218 7.29 8.16 -10.89
CA GLY A 218 7.51 8.01 -12.34
C GLY A 218 7.46 6.54 -12.79
N ALA A 219 6.76 5.69 -12.05
CA ALA A 219 6.65 4.27 -12.32
C ALA A 219 5.35 3.94 -13.09
N PRO A 220 5.35 2.87 -13.89
CA PRO A 220 4.12 2.40 -14.54
C PRO A 220 3.11 1.93 -13.49
N VAL A 221 1.85 2.33 -13.68
CA VAL A 221 0.75 1.89 -12.83
C VAL A 221 0.32 0.49 -13.29
N PRO A 222 0.21 -0.51 -12.38
CA PRO A 222 -0.29 -1.83 -12.73
C PRO A 222 -1.78 -1.80 -13.05
N GLU A 223 -2.28 -2.83 -13.71
CA GLU A 223 -3.72 -3.08 -13.82
C GLU A 223 -4.28 -3.57 -12.47
N PHE A 224 -5.56 -3.31 -12.22
CA PHE A 224 -6.21 -3.68 -10.96
C PHE A 224 -7.42 -4.59 -11.19
N ALA A 225 -7.63 -5.53 -10.27
CA ALA A 225 -8.80 -6.37 -10.17
C ALA A 225 -9.19 -6.55 -8.69
N HIS A 226 -10.30 -5.98 -8.27
CA HIS A 226 -10.79 -6.07 -6.90
C HIS A 226 -11.93 -7.08 -6.78
N LEU A 227 -11.64 -8.21 -6.15
CA LEU A 227 -12.55 -9.33 -5.99
C LEU A 227 -13.56 -9.04 -4.87
N PRO A 228 -14.85 -9.33 -5.06
CA PRO A 228 -15.85 -9.16 -4.01
C PRO A 228 -15.53 -10.05 -2.79
N MET A 229 -15.94 -9.61 -1.60
CA MET A 229 -15.78 -10.40 -0.39
C MET A 229 -16.54 -11.73 -0.50
N ILE A 230 -16.03 -12.79 0.16
CA ILE A 230 -16.78 -14.01 0.41
C ILE A 230 -17.53 -13.81 1.72
N LEU A 231 -18.84 -13.91 1.67
CA LEU A 231 -19.74 -13.82 2.82
C LEU A 231 -19.99 -15.19 3.43
#